data_9bf4acec495c53486d11f084fb63de9b
#
_entry.id   9bf4acec495c53486d11f084fb63de9b
#
_cell.length_a   1.000
_cell.length_b   1.000
_cell.length_c   1.000
_cell.angle_alpha   90.00
_cell.angle_beta   90.00
_cell.angle_gamma   90.00
#
_symmetry.space_group_name_H-M   'P 1'
#
loop_
_entity.id
_entity.type
_entity.pdbx_description
1 polymer ?
#
loop_
_entity_poly.entity_id
_entity_poly.type
_entity_poly.pdbx_seq_one_letter_code
_entity_poly.pdbx_strand_id
1 'polypeptide(L)'
;MSKAISRRDFLKVTGAVGAAGLLAACGGNGGAASSTASSAAEAASVAGLSSDPVTLTMSWWGGESRHNAYQEALKAFSAEHTTITVNPTFAAWSGWEDTMSTKFAGGVAEDVCQINWNWLYNYSGNGQTFLDLNSVTDYLDMSQWDDAKLGACNVANAQQCVPISMTGRIFYWNMTTFNKAGITEVPATEDDLFAAGKAFQEKLGDDYYPLHLGAYDRMILMVFYLESKYGKDWADPTTSTLNYTADEIAEGIDFIKSLVDGHVIMPLPTYYGANGDGATHQSNEWITGKIAGIFEWDSAASKYQDALDEENKPGFT
;
A
#
# COMPACT_ATOMS: atom_id res chain seq x y z
N MET A 1 28.56 33.49 10.61
CA MET A 1 28.42 32.26 9.81
C MET A 1 27.38 31.40 10.51
N SER A 2 26.14 31.41 10.02
CA SER A 2 25.08 30.57 10.58
C SER A 2 25.41 29.11 10.26
N LYS A 3 25.47 28.25 11.26
CA LYS A 3 25.56 26.81 11.04
C LYS A 3 24.18 26.35 10.58
N ALA A 4 24.08 25.86 9.34
CA ALA A 4 22.88 25.18 8.88
C ALA A 4 22.55 24.02 9.83
N ILE A 5 21.28 23.90 10.21
CA ILE A 5 20.79 22.75 10.98
C ILE A 5 21.08 21.50 10.18
N SER A 6 21.67 20.49 10.82
CA SER A 6 21.90 19.22 10.14
C SER A 6 20.55 18.50 9.95
N ARG A 7 20.42 17.69 8.88
CA ARG A 7 19.25 16.83 8.62
C ARG A 7 18.87 15.98 9.84
N ARG A 8 19.86 15.62 10.64
CA ARG A 8 19.71 14.84 11.88
C ARG A 8 19.02 15.63 12.99
N ASP A 9 19.21 16.95 13.05
CA ASP A 9 18.62 17.81 14.07
C ASP A 9 17.14 18.13 13.75
N PHE A 10 16.73 18.06 12.48
CA PHE A 10 15.33 18.26 12.07
C PHE A 10 14.40 17.10 12.53
N LEU A 11 14.84 15.84 12.39
CA LEU A 11 14.05 14.69 12.86
C LEU A 11 13.79 14.74 14.37
N LYS A 12 14.64 15.45 15.10
CA LYS A 12 14.47 15.71 16.53
C LYS A 12 13.29 16.65 16.84
N VAL A 13 12.91 17.52 15.89
CA VAL A 13 11.78 18.49 16.10
C VAL A 13 10.42 17.85 15.85
N THR A 14 10.32 17.05 14.77
CA THR A 14 9.02 16.53 14.33
C THR A 14 8.45 15.46 15.25
N GLY A 15 9.29 14.71 15.95
CA GLY A 15 8.84 13.68 16.89
C GLY A 15 8.16 14.20 18.16
N ALA A 16 8.59 15.39 18.64
CA ALA A 16 8.06 15.94 19.91
C ALA A 16 6.67 16.58 19.76
N VAL A 17 6.27 17.00 18.56
CA VAL A 17 5.00 17.71 18.33
C VAL A 17 3.83 16.76 18.07
N GLY A 18 4.09 15.56 17.55
CA GLY A 18 3.05 14.56 17.31
C GLY A 18 2.44 13.94 18.57
N ALA A 19 3.19 13.88 19.67
CA ALA A 19 2.73 13.24 20.90
C ALA A 19 1.79 14.12 21.77
N ALA A 20 1.87 15.45 21.65
CA ALA A 20 1.09 16.36 22.50
C ALA A 20 -0.35 16.59 22.00
N GLY A 21 -0.64 16.34 20.72
CA GLY A 21 -1.96 16.61 20.11
C GLY A 21 -3.00 15.50 20.27
N LEU A 22 -2.61 14.26 20.59
CA LEU A 22 -3.51 13.10 20.61
C LEU A 22 -4.02 12.69 22.00
N LEU A 23 -3.48 13.23 23.08
CA LEU A 23 -3.92 12.93 24.46
C LEU A 23 -5.14 13.71 24.95
N ALA A 24 -5.66 14.67 24.16
CA ALA A 24 -6.79 15.51 24.58
C ALA A 24 -8.18 14.96 24.15
N ALA A 25 -8.26 13.83 23.45
CA ALA A 25 -9.51 13.35 22.82
C ALA A 25 -10.22 12.21 23.52
N CYS A 26 -9.73 11.68 24.65
CA CYS A 26 -10.44 10.58 25.35
C CYS A 26 -10.52 10.84 26.87
N GLY A 27 -11.61 11.44 27.33
CA GLY A 27 -11.91 11.46 28.77
C GLY A 27 -13.07 12.35 29.20
N GLY A 28 -14.31 11.82 29.23
CA GLY A 28 -15.28 12.05 30.32
C GLY A 28 -16.19 13.26 30.29
N ASN A 29 -17.37 13.00 29.99
CA ASN A 29 -18.72 13.45 30.39
C ASN A 29 -18.83 14.58 31.42
N GLY A 30 -19.61 15.61 31.06
CA GLY A 30 -20.51 16.33 32.00
C GLY A 30 -20.25 17.80 32.20
N GLY A 31 -21.19 18.68 31.77
CA GLY A 31 -21.51 19.96 32.39
C GLY A 31 -21.11 21.22 31.63
N ALA A 32 -22.12 21.94 31.15
CA ALA A 32 -22.04 23.25 30.51
C ALA A 32 -21.41 24.33 31.37
N ALA A 33 -20.50 25.09 30.80
CA ALA A 33 -20.34 26.51 31.04
C ALA A 33 -19.45 27.16 29.96
N SER A 34 -20.02 28.15 29.30
CA SER A 34 -19.37 29.06 28.35
C SER A 34 -18.22 29.81 29.03
N SER A 35 -17.02 29.71 28.47
CA SER A 35 -16.04 30.78 28.52
C SER A 35 -15.02 30.60 27.38
N THR A 36 -15.01 31.56 26.47
CA THR A 36 -13.97 31.78 25.48
C THR A 36 -12.61 31.95 26.19
N ALA A 37 -11.77 30.92 26.07
CA ALA A 37 -10.35 31.05 26.34
C ALA A 37 -9.62 30.53 25.10
N SER A 38 -9.12 31.48 24.32
CA SER A 38 -8.07 31.24 23.33
C SER A 38 -6.84 30.76 24.07
N SER A 39 -6.64 29.44 24.12
CA SER A 39 -5.38 28.88 24.53
C SER A 39 -4.53 28.72 23.27
N ALA A 40 -3.66 29.69 23.02
CA ALA A 40 -2.46 29.44 22.22
C ALA A 40 -1.71 28.29 22.90
N ALA A 41 -1.68 27.15 22.28
CA ALA A 41 -0.80 26.07 22.71
C ALA A 41 0.64 26.60 22.54
N GLU A 42 1.34 26.85 23.66
CA GLU A 42 2.77 27.08 23.65
C GLU A 42 3.42 25.86 23.00
N ALA A 43 4.02 26.08 21.81
CA ALA A 43 4.85 25.08 21.19
C ALA A 43 5.96 24.71 22.17
N ALA A 44 5.97 23.49 22.66
CA ALA A 44 7.01 23.00 23.53
C ALA A 44 8.35 23.15 22.80
N SER A 45 9.19 24.07 23.23
CA SER A 45 10.53 24.24 22.69
C SER A 45 11.34 23.02 23.07
N VAL A 46 11.69 22.20 22.08
CA VAL A 46 12.60 21.07 22.29
C VAL A 46 13.99 21.66 22.55
N ALA A 47 14.50 21.43 23.76
CA ALA A 47 15.78 21.99 24.17
C ALA A 47 16.90 21.58 23.21
N GLY A 48 17.64 22.56 22.67
CA GLY A 48 18.80 22.33 21.80
C GLY A 48 18.55 22.40 20.30
N LEU A 49 17.32 22.70 19.86
CA LEU A 49 17.05 22.93 18.43
C LEU A 49 17.32 24.39 18.05
N SER A 50 17.90 24.57 16.87
CA SER A 50 18.12 25.90 16.32
C SER A 50 16.79 26.50 15.85
N SER A 51 16.62 27.81 16.06
CA SER A 51 15.53 28.60 15.47
C SER A 51 15.84 29.10 14.05
N ASP A 52 17.00 28.72 13.49
CA ASP A 52 17.39 29.12 12.14
C ASP A 52 16.42 28.48 11.09
N PRO A 53 16.11 29.22 10.00
CA PRO A 53 15.28 28.69 8.93
C PRO A 53 15.88 27.43 8.32
N VAL A 54 15.05 26.40 8.11
CA VAL A 54 15.40 25.15 7.48
C VAL A 54 14.52 24.90 6.26
N THR A 55 15.13 24.48 5.17
CA THR A 55 14.41 23.98 3.99
C THR A 55 14.68 22.49 3.83
N LEU A 56 13.60 21.72 3.73
CA LEU A 56 13.61 20.28 3.50
C LEU A 56 12.92 19.96 2.20
N THR A 57 13.23 18.80 1.67
CA THR A 57 12.57 18.21 0.51
C THR A 57 11.84 16.94 0.94
N MET A 58 10.64 16.72 0.38
CA MET A 58 9.84 15.54 0.66
C MET A 58 9.29 14.96 -0.63
N SER A 59 9.30 13.62 -0.76
CA SER A 59 8.77 12.97 -1.95
C SER A 59 7.81 11.84 -1.66
N TRP A 60 6.78 11.69 -2.52
CA TRP A 60 5.80 10.61 -2.47
C TRP A 60 5.17 10.33 -3.83
N TRP A 61 4.60 9.13 -3.97
CA TRP A 61 3.78 8.76 -5.14
C TRP A 61 2.30 8.68 -4.77
N GLY A 62 1.44 8.79 -5.77
CA GLY A 62 0.01 8.58 -5.58
C GLY A 62 -0.85 9.08 -6.74
N GLY A 63 -2.15 9.07 -6.51
CA GLY A 63 -3.14 9.76 -7.32
C GLY A 63 -3.41 11.17 -6.78
N GLU A 64 -4.26 11.91 -7.47
CA GLU A 64 -4.59 13.31 -7.17
C GLU A 64 -5.09 13.51 -5.73
N SER A 65 -5.95 12.62 -5.24
CA SER A 65 -6.48 12.71 -3.86
C SER A 65 -5.36 12.64 -2.82
N ARG A 66 -4.38 11.76 -3.01
CA ARG A 66 -3.21 11.66 -2.12
C ARG A 66 -2.32 12.90 -2.23
N HIS A 67 -2.09 13.40 -3.44
CA HIS A 67 -1.30 14.63 -3.63
C HIS A 67 -1.93 15.81 -2.91
N ASN A 68 -3.24 15.97 -3.01
CA ASN A 68 -3.97 17.02 -2.32
C ASN A 68 -3.89 16.87 -0.80
N ALA A 69 -4.09 15.66 -0.26
CA ALA A 69 -4.02 15.40 1.17
C ALA A 69 -2.63 15.72 1.76
N TYR A 70 -1.55 15.31 1.09
CA TYR A 70 -0.19 15.63 1.55
C TYR A 70 0.11 17.13 1.48
N GLN A 71 -0.33 17.82 0.41
CA GLN A 71 -0.13 19.26 0.30
C GLN A 71 -0.89 20.04 1.37
N GLU A 72 -2.13 19.64 1.70
CA GLU A 72 -2.87 20.23 2.82
C GLU A 72 -2.20 19.97 4.18
N ALA A 73 -1.68 18.74 4.38
CA ALA A 73 -0.93 18.42 5.60
C ALA A 73 0.36 19.27 5.72
N LEU A 74 1.11 19.43 4.63
CA LEU A 74 2.31 20.27 4.60
C LEU A 74 1.98 21.76 4.84
N LYS A 75 0.86 22.23 4.34
CA LYS A 75 0.38 23.60 4.60
C LYS A 75 0.05 23.81 6.07
N ALA A 76 -0.65 22.85 6.70
CA ALA A 76 -0.92 22.89 8.13
C ALA A 76 0.37 22.85 8.96
N PHE A 77 1.30 21.95 8.61
CA PHE A 77 2.62 21.86 9.23
C PHE A 77 3.40 23.18 9.16
N SER A 78 3.45 23.83 7.99
CA SER A 78 4.16 25.10 7.79
C SER A 78 3.52 26.26 8.56
N ALA A 79 2.21 26.20 8.83
CA ALA A 79 1.54 27.21 9.65
C ALA A 79 1.93 27.11 11.13
N GLU A 80 2.22 25.90 11.62
CA GLU A 80 2.69 25.67 13.00
C GLU A 80 4.21 25.85 13.13
N HIS A 81 4.97 25.54 12.07
CA HIS A 81 6.43 25.55 12.06
C HIS A 81 6.98 26.55 11.04
N THR A 82 6.83 27.83 11.34
CA THR A 82 7.11 28.96 10.40
C THR A 82 8.56 29.07 9.98
N THR A 83 9.51 28.47 10.70
CA THR A 83 10.95 28.41 10.36
C THR A 83 11.29 27.22 9.46
N ILE A 84 10.35 26.30 9.20
CA ILE A 84 10.59 25.11 8.39
C ILE A 84 9.81 25.20 7.09
N THR A 85 10.51 25.12 5.97
CA THR A 85 9.92 25.05 4.64
C THR A 85 10.10 23.63 4.11
N VAL A 86 9.02 23.02 3.60
CA VAL A 86 9.10 21.71 2.95
C VAL A 86 8.74 21.84 1.48
N ASN A 87 9.68 21.49 0.59
CA ASN A 87 9.48 21.48 -0.85
C ASN A 87 9.06 20.07 -1.31
N PRO A 88 7.82 19.88 -1.79
CA PRO A 88 7.34 18.58 -2.21
C PRO A 88 7.75 18.22 -3.64
N THR A 89 8.02 16.94 -3.87
CA THR A 89 8.13 16.29 -5.18
C THR A 89 7.20 15.09 -5.21
N PHE A 90 6.31 14.99 -6.19
CA PHE A 90 5.38 13.87 -6.26
C PHE A 90 5.03 13.51 -7.70
N ALA A 91 4.67 12.25 -7.93
CA ALA A 91 4.24 11.74 -9.23
C ALA A 91 3.31 10.53 -9.08
N ALA A 92 2.83 10.00 -10.21
CA ALA A 92 2.11 8.74 -10.23
C ALA A 92 3.03 7.56 -9.85
N TRP A 93 2.43 6.41 -9.53
CA TRP A 93 3.17 5.18 -9.21
C TRP A 93 4.08 4.70 -10.35
N SER A 94 3.59 4.78 -11.60
CA SER A 94 4.32 4.28 -12.76
C SER A 94 5.67 5.00 -12.93
N GLY A 95 6.77 4.24 -12.96
CA GLY A 95 8.12 4.75 -13.08
C GLY A 95 8.70 5.40 -11.82
N TRP A 96 7.95 5.38 -10.69
CA TRP A 96 8.43 5.99 -9.44
C TRP A 96 9.62 5.25 -8.84
N GLU A 97 9.60 3.91 -8.85
CA GLU A 97 10.71 3.09 -8.35
C GLU A 97 12.02 3.38 -9.09
N ASP A 98 11.98 3.42 -10.42
CA ASP A 98 13.16 3.74 -11.26
C ASP A 98 13.68 5.15 -10.98
N THR A 99 12.77 6.10 -10.80
CA THR A 99 13.11 7.48 -10.44
C THR A 99 13.83 7.53 -9.10
N MET A 100 13.30 6.87 -8.08
CA MET A 100 13.89 6.87 -6.74
C MET A 100 15.20 6.09 -6.71
N SER A 101 15.30 4.96 -7.40
CA SER A 101 16.54 4.19 -7.55
C SER A 101 17.65 5.05 -8.12
N THR A 102 17.36 5.83 -9.16
CA THR A 102 18.31 6.76 -9.77
C THR A 102 18.72 7.87 -8.81
N LYS A 103 17.77 8.44 -8.05
CA LYS A 103 18.05 9.51 -7.08
C LYS A 103 18.90 9.01 -5.90
N PHE A 104 18.61 7.81 -5.37
CA PHE A 104 19.43 7.22 -4.31
C PHE A 104 20.84 6.90 -4.79
N ALA A 105 20.99 6.30 -5.98
CA ALA A 105 22.29 6.03 -6.56
C ALA A 105 23.11 7.31 -6.82
N GLY A 106 22.44 8.40 -7.18
CA GLY A 106 23.05 9.72 -7.42
C GLY A 106 23.29 10.54 -6.15
N GLY A 107 22.81 10.10 -4.99
CA GLY A 107 22.89 10.86 -3.73
C GLY A 107 22.09 12.17 -3.72
N VAL A 108 21.02 12.24 -4.53
CA VAL A 108 20.16 13.42 -4.73
C VAL A 108 18.69 13.15 -4.36
N ALA A 109 18.44 12.09 -3.60
CA ALA A 109 17.12 11.81 -3.07
C ALA A 109 16.70 12.89 -2.06
N GLU A 110 15.40 13.09 -1.94
CA GLU A 110 14.80 14.02 -1.00
C GLU A 110 15.13 13.69 0.46
N ASP A 111 15.05 14.66 1.36
CA ASP A 111 15.34 14.50 2.79
C ASP A 111 14.35 13.54 3.47
N VAL A 112 13.08 13.56 3.05
CA VAL A 112 12.02 12.66 3.49
C VAL A 112 11.40 11.99 2.27
N CYS A 113 11.47 10.65 2.22
CA CYS A 113 10.97 9.89 1.09
C CYS A 113 9.91 8.89 1.52
N GLN A 114 8.80 8.82 0.79
CA GLN A 114 7.92 7.67 0.87
C GLN A 114 8.58 6.49 0.17
N ILE A 115 8.72 5.37 0.87
CA ILE A 115 9.34 4.14 0.37
C ILE A 115 8.31 3.02 0.43
N ASN A 116 8.24 2.20 -0.62
CA ASN A 116 7.51 0.96 -0.55
C ASN A 116 8.36 -0.07 0.21
N TRP A 117 7.76 -0.84 1.12
CA TRP A 117 8.47 -1.75 2.02
C TRP A 117 9.39 -2.76 1.28
N ASN A 118 8.94 -3.27 0.12
CA ASN A 118 9.71 -4.22 -0.67
C ASN A 118 10.94 -3.60 -1.37
N TRP A 119 11.02 -2.27 -1.48
CA TRP A 119 12.21 -1.59 -2.03
C TRP A 119 13.27 -1.32 -0.97
N LEU A 120 12.91 -1.42 0.29
CA LEU A 120 13.77 -1.04 1.41
C LEU A 120 15.08 -1.84 1.40
N TYR A 121 15.01 -3.13 1.13
CA TYR A 121 16.19 -3.99 1.02
C TYR A 121 17.07 -3.65 -0.21
N ASN A 122 16.47 -3.22 -1.30
CA ASN A 122 17.20 -2.80 -2.49
C ASN A 122 17.96 -1.50 -2.25
N TYR A 123 17.35 -0.55 -1.52
CA TYR A 123 17.97 0.76 -1.26
C TYR A 123 18.91 0.75 -0.06
N SER A 124 18.65 -0.09 0.93
CA SER A 124 19.36 -0.10 2.21
C SER A 124 19.56 -1.51 2.78
N GLY A 125 20.03 -2.46 1.96
CA GLY A 125 20.22 -3.86 2.39
C GLY A 125 21.17 -4.05 3.57
N ASN A 126 22.03 -3.07 3.86
CA ASN A 126 22.92 -3.05 5.03
C ASN A 126 22.40 -2.17 6.18
N GLY A 127 21.19 -1.59 6.08
CA GLY A 127 20.61 -0.72 7.10
C GLY A 127 21.29 0.65 7.26
N GLN A 128 22.06 1.14 6.28
CA GLN A 128 22.89 2.35 6.42
C GLN A 128 22.51 3.50 5.48
N THR A 129 21.61 3.28 4.52
CA THR A 129 21.23 4.31 3.55
C THR A 129 20.35 5.39 4.18
N PHE A 130 19.42 4.98 5.04
CA PHE A 130 18.52 5.89 5.75
C PHE A 130 19.01 6.11 7.19
N LEU A 131 18.49 7.15 7.83
CA LEU A 131 18.74 7.37 9.26
C LEU A 131 18.16 6.19 10.05
N ASP A 132 18.96 5.62 10.95
CA ASP A 132 18.44 4.68 11.94
C ASP A 132 17.57 5.44 12.97
N LEU A 133 16.25 5.25 12.90
CA LEU A 133 15.28 5.91 13.76
C LEU A 133 15.41 5.49 15.24
N ASN A 134 16.05 4.34 15.54
CA ASN A 134 16.39 3.98 16.92
C ASN A 134 17.34 5.01 17.57
N SER A 135 18.08 5.77 16.77
CA SER A 135 18.99 6.81 17.27
C SER A 135 18.30 8.12 17.63
N VAL A 136 16.98 8.25 17.38
CA VAL A 136 16.21 9.49 17.59
C VAL A 136 14.92 9.26 18.39
N THR A 137 14.84 8.21 19.16
CA THR A 137 13.67 7.85 19.99
C THR A 137 13.30 8.90 21.04
N ASP A 138 14.23 9.75 21.42
CA ASP A 138 13.94 10.89 22.31
C ASP A 138 13.03 11.94 21.63
N TYR A 139 12.88 11.88 20.31
CA TYR A 139 12.14 12.84 19.47
C TYR A 139 11.05 12.20 18.64
N LEU A 140 11.13 10.90 18.39
CA LEU A 140 10.15 10.13 17.62
C LEU A 140 9.56 9.03 18.51
N ASP A 141 8.33 9.23 18.94
CA ASP A 141 7.58 8.19 19.67
C ASP A 141 7.10 7.12 18.68
N MET A 142 7.73 5.96 18.73
CA MET A 142 7.37 4.80 17.91
C MET A 142 6.33 3.89 18.56
N SER A 143 5.88 4.16 19.78
CA SER A 143 4.90 3.33 20.51
C SER A 143 3.50 3.31 19.87
N GLN A 144 3.22 4.22 18.93
CA GLN A 144 1.98 4.26 18.16
C GLN A 144 1.89 3.18 17.07
N TRP A 145 2.96 2.44 16.79
CA TRP A 145 2.99 1.31 15.88
C TRP A 145 3.26 0.02 16.65
N ASP A 146 2.64 -1.08 16.23
CA ASP A 146 2.95 -2.39 16.75
C ASP A 146 4.28 -2.94 16.19
N ASP A 147 4.89 -3.89 16.91
CA ASP A 147 6.20 -4.48 16.56
C ASP A 147 6.21 -5.14 15.17
N ALA A 148 5.10 -5.73 14.73
CA ALA A 148 5.02 -6.37 13.42
C ALA A 148 5.12 -5.34 12.29
N LYS A 149 4.45 -4.19 12.43
CA LYS A 149 4.52 -3.10 11.47
C LYS A 149 5.90 -2.43 11.45
N LEU A 150 6.48 -2.18 12.64
CA LEU A 150 7.85 -1.67 12.74
C LEU A 150 8.86 -2.66 12.18
N GLY A 151 8.67 -3.96 12.42
CA GLY A 151 9.51 -5.03 11.89
C GLY A 151 9.63 -5.02 10.37
N ALA A 152 8.53 -4.74 9.66
CA ALA A 152 8.54 -4.59 8.20
C ALA A 152 9.40 -3.42 7.70
N CYS A 153 9.72 -2.47 8.57
CA CYS A 153 10.53 -1.29 8.30
C CYS A 153 11.96 -1.39 8.85
N ASN A 154 12.35 -2.56 9.35
CA ASN A 154 13.67 -2.79 9.95
C ASN A 154 14.57 -3.56 8.97
N VAL A 155 15.78 -3.09 8.77
CA VAL A 155 16.80 -3.77 7.94
C VAL A 155 18.12 -3.80 8.72
N ALA A 156 18.72 -4.97 8.86
CA ALA A 156 19.99 -5.18 9.54
C ALA A 156 20.00 -4.58 10.96
N ASN A 157 18.91 -4.72 11.70
CA ASN A 157 18.66 -4.15 13.03
C ASN A 157 18.61 -2.62 13.13
N ALA A 158 18.51 -1.91 11.99
CA ALA A 158 18.28 -0.48 11.94
C ALA A 158 16.83 -0.20 11.55
N GLN A 159 16.12 0.63 12.31
CA GLN A 159 14.78 1.09 11.99
C GLN A 159 14.86 2.17 10.91
N GLN A 160 14.65 1.79 9.65
CA GLN A 160 14.91 2.64 8.49
C GLN A 160 13.76 3.58 8.14
N CYS A 161 12.54 3.25 8.56
CA CYS A 161 11.36 4.09 8.35
C CYS A 161 10.27 3.75 9.37
N VAL A 162 9.18 4.51 9.34
CA VAL A 162 7.93 4.22 10.05
C VAL A 162 6.82 3.92 9.04
N PRO A 163 5.91 2.98 9.32
CA PRO A 163 4.80 2.69 8.44
C PRO A 163 3.78 3.83 8.46
N ILE A 164 3.44 4.36 7.28
CA ILE A 164 2.43 5.41 7.12
C ILE A 164 1.09 4.87 6.64
N SER A 165 1.09 3.72 5.99
CA SER A 165 -0.11 3.00 5.58
C SER A 165 0.21 1.52 5.39
N MET A 166 -0.80 0.68 5.53
CA MET A 166 -0.75 -0.73 5.20
C MET A 166 -1.82 -1.00 4.15
N THR A 167 -1.43 -1.69 3.07
CA THR A 167 -2.34 -2.09 2.00
C THR A 167 -2.23 -3.59 1.82
N GLY A 168 -3.32 -4.22 1.39
CA GLY A 168 -3.36 -5.64 1.10
C GLY A 168 -4.00 -5.91 -0.25
N ARG A 169 -3.76 -7.12 -0.76
CA ARG A 169 -4.48 -7.59 -1.93
C ARG A 169 -5.73 -8.33 -1.46
N ILE A 170 -6.86 -7.98 -2.07
CA ILE A 170 -8.17 -8.54 -1.77
C ILE A 170 -8.86 -8.92 -3.07
N PHE A 171 -9.86 -9.76 -2.96
CA PHE A 171 -10.75 -10.04 -4.08
C PHE A 171 -11.85 -9.00 -4.13
N TYR A 172 -12.09 -8.48 -5.32
CA TYR A 172 -13.27 -7.69 -5.64
C TYR A 172 -14.17 -8.49 -6.56
N TRP A 173 -15.49 -8.39 -6.35
CA TRP A 173 -16.48 -9.15 -7.07
C TRP A 173 -17.53 -8.25 -7.70
N ASN A 174 -17.98 -8.61 -8.88
CA ASN A 174 -19.16 -8.04 -9.51
C ASN A 174 -20.36 -8.98 -9.30
N MET A 175 -21.09 -8.78 -8.23
CA MET A 175 -22.22 -9.60 -7.86
C MET A 175 -23.40 -9.52 -8.85
N THR A 176 -23.45 -8.48 -9.69
CA THR A 176 -24.42 -8.44 -10.80
C THR A 176 -24.23 -9.65 -11.73
N THR A 177 -22.99 -9.94 -12.14
CA THR A 177 -22.70 -11.09 -12.99
C THR A 177 -22.81 -12.42 -12.23
N PHE A 178 -22.35 -12.48 -10.97
CA PHE A 178 -22.54 -13.66 -10.13
C PHE A 178 -24.03 -14.03 -9.98
N ASN A 179 -24.90 -13.07 -9.75
CA ASN A 179 -26.35 -13.28 -9.67
C ASN A 179 -26.94 -13.81 -11.00
N LYS A 180 -26.46 -13.34 -12.16
CA LYS A 180 -26.85 -13.88 -13.47
C LYS A 180 -26.44 -15.36 -13.60
N ALA A 181 -25.32 -15.77 -13.00
CA ALA A 181 -24.91 -17.15 -12.91
C ALA A 181 -25.66 -17.95 -11.82
N GLY A 182 -26.54 -17.31 -11.03
CA GLY A 182 -27.32 -17.92 -9.96
C GLY A 182 -26.54 -18.08 -8.67
N ILE A 183 -25.47 -17.30 -8.46
CA ILE A 183 -24.64 -17.30 -7.28
C ILE A 183 -24.93 -15.99 -6.52
N THR A 184 -25.38 -16.10 -5.27
CA THR A 184 -25.84 -14.94 -4.46
C THR A 184 -24.85 -14.54 -3.37
N GLU A 185 -23.83 -15.36 -3.12
CA GLU A 185 -22.79 -15.13 -2.11
C GLU A 185 -21.42 -15.04 -2.79
N VAL A 186 -20.52 -14.23 -2.24
CA VAL A 186 -19.14 -14.19 -2.71
C VAL A 186 -18.43 -15.52 -2.44
N PRO A 187 -17.54 -16.00 -3.34
CA PRO A 187 -16.73 -17.18 -3.08
C PRO A 187 -15.90 -17.01 -1.80
N ALA A 188 -16.00 -17.92 -0.87
CA ALA A 188 -15.27 -17.95 0.39
C ALA A 188 -14.21 -19.06 0.45
N THR A 189 -14.31 -20.05 -0.43
CA THR A 189 -13.41 -21.21 -0.50
C THR A 189 -12.96 -21.47 -1.94
N GLU A 190 -11.94 -22.30 -2.09
CA GLU A 190 -11.51 -22.80 -3.41
C GLU A 190 -12.65 -23.57 -4.10
N ASP A 191 -13.39 -24.40 -3.37
CA ASP A 191 -14.54 -25.13 -3.91
C ASP A 191 -15.61 -24.19 -4.46
N ASP A 192 -15.86 -23.04 -3.79
CA ASP A 192 -16.79 -22.02 -4.29
C ASP A 192 -16.31 -21.41 -5.59
N LEU A 193 -14.99 -21.18 -5.73
CA LEU A 193 -14.41 -20.68 -6.98
C LEU A 193 -14.60 -21.66 -8.14
N PHE A 194 -14.35 -22.96 -7.92
CA PHE A 194 -14.57 -23.99 -8.94
C PHE A 194 -16.05 -24.15 -9.28
N ALA A 195 -16.93 -24.10 -8.27
CA ALA A 195 -18.38 -24.10 -8.50
C ALA A 195 -18.83 -22.89 -9.30
N ALA A 196 -18.24 -21.70 -9.03
CA ALA A 196 -18.50 -20.48 -9.80
C ALA A 196 -18.02 -20.62 -11.27
N GLY A 197 -16.82 -21.14 -11.51
CA GLY A 197 -16.31 -21.39 -12.86
C GLY A 197 -17.29 -22.23 -13.70
N LYS A 198 -17.72 -23.34 -13.12
CA LYS A 198 -18.72 -24.23 -13.75
C LYS A 198 -20.05 -23.51 -14.02
N ALA A 199 -20.59 -22.78 -13.03
CA ALA A 199 -21.87 -22.08 -13.17
C ALA A 199 -21.81 -20.97 -14.21
N PHE A 200 -20.70 -20.24 -14.29
CA PHE A 200 -20.48 -19.21 -15.28
C PHE A 200 -20.48 -19.81 -16.70
N GLN A 201 -19.70 -20.86 -16.91
CA GLN A 201 -19.63 -21.55 -18.20
C GLN A 201 -20.99 -22.10 -18.63
N GLU A 202 -21.71 -22.80 -17.74
CA GLU A 202 -23.00 -23.44 -18.06
C GLU A 202 -24.12 -22.42 -18.31
N LYS A 203 -24.14 -21.29 -17.59
CA LYS A 203 -25.27 -20.35 -17.64
C LYS A 203 -25.01 -19.09 -18.46
N LEU A 204 -23.77 -18.63 -18.52
CA LEU A 204 -23.41 -17.38 -19.19
C LEU A 204 -22.58 -17.62 -20.47
N GLY A 205 -21.95 -18.80 -20.59
CA GLY A 205 -21.14 -19.19 -21.75
C GLY A 205 -19.63 -18.97 -21.53
N ASP A 206 -18.85 -19.42 -22.51
CA ASP A 206 -17.39 -19.51 -22.44
C ASP A 206 -16.66 -18.14 -22.33
N ASP A 207 -17.34 -17.06 -22.63
CA ASP A 207 -16.79 -15.68 -22.55
C ASP A 207 -16.81 -15.07 -21.14
N TYR A 208 -17.51 -15.68 -20.18
CA TYR A 208 -17.70 -15.17 -18.84
C TYR A 208 -16.86 -15.93 -17.82
N TYR A 209 -16.11 -15.20 -17.02
CA TYR A 209 -15.22 -15.78 -16.02
C TYR A 209 -15.48 -15.16 -14.64
N PRO A 210 -15.57 -15.97 -13.56
CA PRO A 210 -15.75 -15.44 -12.21
C PRO A 210 -14.57 -14.61 -11.73
N LEU A 211 -13.34 -14.86 -12.25
CA LEU A 211 -12.15 -14.17 -11.80
C LEU A 211 -11.18 -13.93 -12.96
N HIS A 212 -10.43 -12.86 -12.90
CA HIS A 212 -9.24 -12.64 -13.74
C HIS A 212 -8.01 -12.43 -12.87
N LEU A 213 -6.93 -13.09 -13.28
CA LEU A 213 -5.60 -12.93 -12.72
C LEU A 213 -4.61 -12.67 -13.85
N GLY A 214 -3.95 -11.52 -13.82
CA GLY A 214 -2.80 -11.23 -14.67
C GLY A 214 -1.61 -12.14 -14.34
N ALA A 215 -0.54 -12.07 -15.11
CA ALA A 215 0.64 -12.94 -14.89
C ALA A 215 1.23 -12.74 -13.48
N TYR A 216 1.36 -11.49 -13.04
CA TYR A 216 1.85 -11.16 -11.70
C TYR A 216 0.90 -11.65 -10.60
N ASP A 217 -0.42 -11.49 -10.79
CA ASP A 217 -1.42 -11.89 -9.81
C ASP A 217 -1.47 -13.40 -9.61
N ARG A 218 -1.25 -14.18 -10.69
CA ARG A 218 -1.12 -15.65 -10.62
C ARG A 218 0.06 -16.06 -9.76
N MET A 219 1.20 -15.38 -9.92
CA MET A 219 2.38 -15.64 -9.09
C MET A 219 2.10 -15.35 -7.61
N ILE A 220 1.50 -14.20 -7.30
CA ILE A 220 1.18 -13.81 -5.92
C ILE A 220 0.16 -14.79 -5.31
N LEU A 221 -0.90 -15.13 -6.03
CA LEU A 221 -1.90 -16.08 -5.52
C LEU A 221 -1.29 -17.48 -5.31
N MET A 222 -0.40 -17.93 -6.21
CA MET A 222 0.34 -19.18 -6.04
C MET A 222 1.17 -19.15 -4.74
N VAL A 223 1.88 -18.06 -4.47
CA VAL A 223 2.67 -17.91 -3.23
C VAL A 223 1.76 -17.99 -2.02
N PHE A 224 0.64 -17.26 -2.00
CA PHE A 224 -0.31 -17.29 -0.87
C PHE A 224 -0.94 -18.67 -0.68
N TYR A 225 -1.24 -19.39 -1.77
CA TYR A 225 -1.71 -20.76 -1.69
C TYR A 225 -0.68 -21.66 -0.99
N LEU A 226 0.58 -21.57 -1.40
CA LEU A 226 1.66 -22.37 -0.83
C LEU A 226 1.92 -22.01 0.63
N GLU A 227 1.98 -20.73 0.97
CA GLU A 227 2.16 -20.25 2.35
C GLU A 227 1.02 -20.72 3.26
N SER A 228 -0.21 -20.61 2.79
CA SER A 228 -1.40 -21.11 3.52
C SER A 228 -1.35 -22.62 3.72
N LYS A 229 -0.96 -23.37 2.68
CA LYS A 229 -0.93 -24.82 2.71
C LYS A 229 0.17 -25.39 3.60
N TYR A 230 1.37 -24.82 3.54
CA TYR A 230 2.55 -25.35 4.21
C TYR A 230 2.91 -24.62 5.51
N GLY A 231 2.29 -23.46 5.79
CA GLY A 231 2.55 -22.66 7.01
C GLY A 231 3.97 -22.12 7.10
N LYS A 232 4.62 -21.83 5.99
CA LYS A 232 5.98 -21.28 5.93
C LYS A 232 6.06 -20.16 4.88
N ASP A 233 6.86 -19.14 5.19
CA ASP A 233 7.08 -18.01 4.29
C ASP A 233 7.72 -18.45 2.96
N TRP A 234 7.46 -17.74 1.88
CA TRP A 234 8.01 -17.99 0.55
C TRP A 234 9.53 -18.03 0.54
N ALA A 235 10.15 -17.08 1.21
CA ALA A 235 11.60 -16.96 1.29
C ALA A 235 12.06 -16.56 2.70
N ASP A 236 13.26 -16.97 3.06
CA ASP A 236 13.95 -16.46 4.24
C ASP A 236 14.64 -15.12 3.87
N PRO A 237 14.22 -13.99 4.44
CA PRO A 237 14.79 -12.68 4.12
C PRO A 237 16.23 -12.53 4.60
N THR A 238 16.68 -13.32 5.59
CA THR A 238 18.03 -13.26 6.14
C THR A 238 19.05 -13.92 5.21
N THR A 239 18.67 -15.06 4.64
CA THR A 239 19.55 -15.87 3.77
C THR A 239 19.26 -15.64 2.29
N SER A 240 18.16 -14.96 1.94
CA SER A 240 17.66 -14.79 0.56
C SER A 240 17.46 -16.11 -0.16
N THR A 241 17.05 -17.16 0.57
CA THR A 241 16.78 -18.49 0.03
C THR A 241 15.29 -18.80 0.01
N LEU A 242 14.85 -19.55 -1.01
CA LEU A 242 13.48 -20.04 -1.06
C LEU A 242 13.27 -21.14 -0.01
N ASN A 243 12.11 -21.11 0.66
CA ASN A 243 11.72 -22.12 1.65
C ASN A 243 10.96 -23.31 1.04
N TYR A 244 10.79 -23.34 -0.27
CA TYR A 244 10.01 -24.34 -1.00
C TYR A 244 10.88 -25.18 -1.91
N THR A 245 10.57 -26.48 -1.98
CA THR A 245 11.15 -27.41 -2.94
C THR A 245 10.57 -27.21 -4.33
N ALA A 246 11.22 -27.77 -5.34
CA ALA A 246 10.70 -27.74 -6.71
C ALA A 246 9.33 -28.43 -6.84
N ASP A 247 9.10 -29.51 -6.09
CA ASP A 247 7.83 -30.25 -6.10
C ASP A 247 6.69 -29.41 -5.47
N GLU A 248 6.95 -28.73 -4.37
CA GLU A 248 5.98 -27.81 -3.74
C GLU A 248 5.65 -26.63 -4.66
N ILE A 249 6.65 -26.07 -5.36
CA ILE A 249 6.42 -25.00 -6.34
C ILE A 249 5.61 -25.53 -7.54
N ALA A 250 5.91 -26.72 -8.02
CA ALA A 250 5.13 -27.38 -9.10
C ALA A 250 3.66 -27.53 -8.69
N GLU A 251 3.38 -27.90 -7.45
CA GLU A 251 2.02 -27.98 -6.93
C GLU A 251 1.31 -26.60 -6.93
N GLY A 252 2.00 -25.52 -6.60
CA GLY A 252 1.44 -24.18 -6.70
C GLY A 252 1.13 -23.78 -8.14
N ILE A 253 1.97 -24.18 -9.10
CA ILE A 253 1.73 -23.98 -10.53
C ILE A 253 0.51 -24.79 -10.99
N ASP A 254 0.39 -26.05 -10.53
CA ASP A 254 -0.75 -26.92 -10.84
C ASP A 254 -2.06 -26.37 -10.26
N PHE A 255 -2.02 -25.74 -9.08
CA PHE A 255 -3.17 -25.02 -8.53
C PHE A 255 -3.63 -23.90 -9.48
N ILE A 256 -2.73 -23.03 -9.93
CA ILE A 256 -3.08 -21.97 -10.90
C ILE A 256 -3.60 -22.56 -12.21
N LYS A 257 -2.98 -23.64 -12.69
CA LYS A 257 -3.46 -24.34 -13.88
C LYS A 257 -4.87 -24.88 -13.68
N SER A 258 -5.17 -25.45 -12.53
CA SER A 258 -6.51 -25.97 -12.24
C SER A 258 -7.60 -24.88 -12.25
N LEU A 259 -7.28 -23.65 -11.85
CA LEU A 259 -8.20 -22.51 -11.96
C LEU A 259 -8.52 -22.17 -13.44
N VAL A 260 -7.54 -22.32 -14.33
CA VAL A 260 -7.74 -22.15 -15.79
C VAL A 260 -8.61 -23.30 -16.33
N ASP A 261 -8.23 -24.54 -16.02
CA ASP A 261 -8.93 -25.74 -16.50
C ASP A 261 -10.37 -25.81 -15.98
N GLY A 262 -10.62 -25.32 -14.77
CA GLY A 262 -11.94 -25.23 -14.14
C GLY A 262 -12.77 -24.01 -14.55
N HIS A 263 -12.36 -23.26 -15.58
CA HIS A 263 -13.03 -22.06 -16.08
C HIS A 263 -13.20 -20.96 -15.00
N VAL A 264 -12.34 -20.96 -13.96
CA VAL A 264 -12.37 -19.94 -12.91
C VAL A 264 -11.70 -18.66 -13.40
N ILE A 265 -10.56 -18.78 -14.08
CA ILE A 265 -9.81 -17.64 -14.61
C ILE A 265 -9.60 -17.74 -16.12
N MET A 266 -9.72 -16.59 -16.80
CA MET A 266 -9.49 -16.49 -18.25
C MET A 266 -8.04 -16.86 -18.58
N PRO A 267 -7.79 -17.72 -19.62
CA PRO A 267 -6.44 -17.99 -20.09
C PRO A 267 -5.70 -16.72 -20.50
N LEU A 268 -4.43 -16.55 -20.10
CA LEU A 268 -3.65 -15.34 -20.46
C LEU A 268 -3.55 -15.09 -21.97
N PRO A 269 -3.33 -16.10 -22.83
CA PRO A 269 -3.31 -15.86 -24.27
C PRO A 269 -4.63 -15.29 -24.81
N THR A 270 -5.77 -15.72 -24.25
CA THR A 270 -7.11 -15.19 -24.61
C THR A 270 -7.23 -13.73 -24.16
N TYR A 271 -6.86 -13.43 -22.92
CA TYR A 271 -6.95 -12.08 -22.38
C TYR A 271 -6.05 -11.10 -23.15
N TYR A 272 -4.76 -11.41 -23.28
CA TYR A 272 -3.80 -10.55 -23.97
C TYR A 272 -4.04 -10.46 -25.46
N GLY A 273 -4.63 -11.48 -26.09
CA GLY A 273 -5.04 -11.45 -27.47
C GLY A 273 -6.12 -10.41 -27.75
N ALA A 274 -7.02 -10.19 -26.79
CA ALA A 274 -8.08 -9.20 -26.88
C ALA A 274 -7.66 -7.79 -26.42
N ASN A 275 -6.84 -7.70 -25.37
CA ASN A 275 -6.58 -6.45 -24.64
C ASN A 275 -5.12 -5.95 -24.72
N GLY A 276 -4.19 -6.76 -25.28
CA GLY A 276 -2.76 -6.45 -25.21
C GLY A 276 -2.28 -6.33 -23.76
N ASP A 277 -1.33 -5.44 -23.51
CA ASP A 277 -0.82 -5.14 -22.17
C ASP A 277 -1.64 -4.07 -21.43
N GLY A 278 -2.88 -3.83 -21.87
CA GLY A 278 -3.78 -2.84 -21.28
C GLY A 278 -4.17 -3.19 -19.84
N ALA A 279 -4.44 -2.16 -19.05
CA ALA A 279 -4.88 -2.32 -17.66
C ALA A 279 -6.27 -2.98 -17.58
N THR A 280 -6.44 -3.97 -16.71
CA THR A 280 -7.68 -4.76 -16.59
C THR A 280 -8.93 -3.91 -16.42
N HIS A 281 -8.90 -2.82 -15.64
CA HIS A 281 -10.06 -1.93 -15.47
C HIS A 281 -10.47 -1.20 -16.75
N GLN A 282 -9.64 -1.17 -17.78
CA GLN A 282 -9.94 -0.56 -19.09
C GLN A 282 -10.36 -1.60 -20.13
N SER A 283 -10.32 -2.89 -19.80
CA SER A 283 -10.73 -3.95 -20.71
C SER A 283 -12.26 -3.98 -20.86
N ASN A 284 -12.73 -4.33 -22.07
CA ASN A 284 -14.16 -4.49 -22.32
C ASN A 284 -14.76 -5.60 -21.44
N GLU A 285 -14.00 -6.64 -21.18
CA GLU A 285 -14.41 -7.79 -20.36
C GLU A 285 -14.69 -7.36 -18.90
N TRP A 286 -13.90 -6.46 -18.34
CA TRP A 286 -14.16 -5.90 -17.01
C TRP A 286 -15.36 -4.95 -17.04
N ILE A 287 -15.36 -3.97 -17.94
CA ILE A 287 -16.38 -2.93 -18.03
C ILE A 287 -17.79 -3.52 -18.16
N THR A 288 -17.94 -4.58 -18.98
CA THR A 288 -19.22 -5.24 -19.25
C THR A 288 -19.54 -6.43 -18.35
N GLY A 289 -18.70 -6.69 -17.34
CA GLY A 289 -18.88 -7.75 -16.36
C GLY A 289 -18.66 -9.17 -16.91
N LYS A 290 -18.03 -9.35 -18.07
CA LYS A 290 -17.61 -10.69 -18.54
C LYS A 290 -16.53 -11.29 -17.63
N ILE A 291 -15.67 -10.45 -17.07
CA ILE A 291 -14.82 -10.75 -15.93
C ILE A 291 -15.54 -10.22 -14.69
N ALA A 292 -15.91 -11.08 -13.78
CA ALA A 292 -16.72 -10.73 -12.61
C ALA A 292 -15.93 -10.65 -11.29
N GLY A 293 -14.62 -10.82 -11.33
CA GLY A 293 -13.76 -10.72 -10.16
C GLY A 293 -12.32 -10.41 -10.51
N ILE A 294 -11.62 -9.78 -9.59
CA ILE A 294 -10.18 -9.48 -9.66
C ILE A 294 -9.54 -9.65 -8.29
N PHE A 295 -8.24 -9.89 -8.29
CA PHE A 295 -7.40 -9.91 -7.10
C PHE A 295 -6.45 -8.71 -7.17
N GLU A 296 -6.74 -7.65 -6.43
CA GLU A 296 -6.06 -6.36 -6.58
C GLU A 296 -5.87 -5.68 -5.21
N TRP A 297 -5.06 -4.63 -5.18
CA TRP A 297 -4.83 -3.84 -3.98
C TRP A 297 -6.13 -3.16 -3.49
N ASP A 298 -6.35 -3.13 -2.18
CA ASP A 298 -7.48 -2.45 -1.52
C ASP A 298 -7.59 -0.96 -1.90
N SER A 299 -6.46 -0.33 -2.19
CA SER A 299 -6.39 1.06 -2.68
C SER A 299 -6.86 1.25 -4.13
N ALA A 300 -7.19 0.18 -4.85
CA ALA A 300 -7.64 0.23 -6.23
C ALA A 300 -9.17 0.18 -6.40
N ALA A 301 -9.94 0.04 -5.31
CA ALA A 301 -11.40 -0.14 -5.32
C ALA A 301 -12.11 0.85 -6.24
N SER A 302 -11.92 2.15 -6.02
CA SER A 302 -12.60 3.20 -6.81
C SER A 302 -12.30 3.10 -8.30
N LYS A 303 -11.04 2.83 -8.66
CA LYS A 303 -10.61 2.70 -10.06
C LYS A 303 -11.37 1.59 -10.79
N TYR A 304 -11.55 0.45 -10.15
CA TYR A 304 -12.26 -0.68 -10.74
C TYR A 304 -13.77 -0.51 -10.70
N GLN A 305 -14.32 0.04 -9.62
CA GLN A 305 -15.74 0.33 -9.53
C GLN A 305 -16.19 1.36 -10.55
N ASP A 306 -15.44 2.47 -10.71
CA ASP A 306 -15.78 3.55 -11.62
C ASP A 306 -15.68 3.15 -13.09
N ALA A 307 -14.88 2.13 -13.41
CA ALA A 307 -14.74 1.62 -14.77
C ALA A 307 -15.92 0.72 -15.22
N LEU A 308 -16.69 0.15 -14.30
CA LEU A 308 -17.85 -0.68 -14.64
C LEU A 308 -18.97 0.16 -15.31
N ASP A 309 -19.68 -0.46 -16.24
CA ASP A 309 -20.88 0.13 -16.81
C ASP A 309 -22.03 0.27 -15.77
N GLU A 310 -23.07 0.99 -16.13
CA GLU A 310 -24.20 1.30 -15.24
C GLU A 310 -24.95 0.05 -14.74
N GLU A 311 -24.93 -1.05 -15.49
CA GLU A 311 -25.54 -2.32 -15.08
C GLU A 311 -24.71 -3.03 -14.01
N ASN A 312 -23.39 -3.02 -14.17
CA ASN A 312 -22.46 -3.81 -13.38
C ASN A 312 -21.96 -3.07 -12.13
N LYS A 313 -21.89 -1.73 -12.20
CA LYS A 313 -21.39 -0.88 -11.09
C LYS A 313 -22.08 -1.11 -9.74
N PRO A 314 -23.42 -1.31 -9.66
CA PRO A 314 -24.09 -1.56 -8.38
C PRO A 314 -23.73 -2.90 -7.73
N GLY A 315 -23.22 -3.86 -8.49
CA GLY A 315 -22.83 -5.18 -7.98
C GLY A 315 -21.39 -5.25 -7.46
N PHE A 316 -20.61 -4.18 -7.56
CA PHE A 316 -19.22 -4.17 -7.10
C PHE A 316 -19.14 -4.23 -5.57
N THR A 317 -18.36 -5.17 -5.07
CA THR A 317 -18.14 -5.41 -3.64
C THR A 317 -16.72 -5.89 -3.34
#